data_9ee653c726cbeee9a8190031cd3bfb1e
#
_entry.id   9ee653c726cbeee9a8190031cd3bfb1e
#
_cell.length_a   1.000
_cell.length_b   1.000
_cell.length_c   1.000
_cell.angle_alpha   90.00
_cell.angle_beta   90.00
_cell.angle_gamma   90.00
#
_symmetry.space_group_name_H-M   'P 1'
#
loop_
_entity.id
_entity.type
_entity.pdbx_description
1 polymer ?
#
loop_
_entity_poly.entity_id
_entity_poly.type
_entity_poly.pdbx_seq_one_letter_code
_entity_poly.pdbx_strand_id
1 'polypeptide(L)'
;MINSLKKIFVPELRKRNFKGSYPHFRKTENGITNLLTFQFDRYGGGFVIELANWNESEFKTHWGEINPVNKLTAHDLNNRQRIYPNSLTEQNGKQSWFRYDQRKFLSFGNKYDKLAKKVVDRITIMENYWSQEVTD
;
A
#
# COMPACT_ATOMS: atom_id res chain seq x y z
N MET A 1 -14.43 4.71 3.08
CA MET A 1 -13.40 3.75 2.61
C MET A 1 -12.29 3.55 3.64
N ILE A 2 -11.75 4.61 4.19
CA ILE A 2 -10.65 4.53 5.15
C ILE A 2 -11.00 3.67 6.36
N ASN A 3 -12.21 3.84 6.91
CA ASN A 3 -12.65 3.04 8.07
C ASN A 3 -12.69 1.54 7.76
N SER A 4 -13.12 1.17 6.55
CA SER A 4 -13.15 -0.23 6.14
C SER A 4 -11.75 -0.79 5.99
N LEU A 5 -10.80 -0.03 5.45
CA LEU A 5 -9.40 -0.45 5.37
C LEU A 5 -8.80 -0.64 6.75
N LYS A 6 -9.07 0.27 7.69
CA LYS A 6 -8.58 0.16 9.07
C LYS A 6 -9.18 -1.05 9.78
N LYS A 7 -10.45 -1.37 9.51
CA LYS A 7 -11.15 -2.47 10.16
C LYS A 7 -10.78 -3.83 9.58
N ILE A 8 -10.57 -3.92 8.27
CA ILE A 8 -10.46 -5.20 7.56
C ILE A 8 -9.02 -5.49 7.11
N PHE A 9 -8.32 -4.51 6.54
CA PHE A 9 -7.00 -4.75 5.98
C PHE A 9 -5.86 -4.50 6.98
N VAL A 10 -5.91 -3.40 7.73
CA VAL A 10 -4.84 -3.07 8.68
C VAL A 10 -4.57 -4.20 9.68
N PRO A 11 -5.59 -4.91 10.22
CA PRO A 11 -5.32 -6.05 11.09
C PRO A 11 -4.47 -7.14 10.43
N GLU A 12 -4.59 -7.33 9.11
CA GLU A 12 -3.75 -8.29 8.38
C GLU A 12 -2.29 -7.83 8.34
N LEU A 13 -2.07 -6.53 8.21
CA LEU A 13 -0.72 -5.98 8.32
C LEU A 13 -0.14 -6.17 9.73
N ARG A 14 -0.96 -5.95 10.75
CA ARG A 14 -0.52 -6.13 12.16
C ARG A 14 -0.14 -7.57 12.45
N LYS A 15 -0.88 -8.53 11.91
CA LYS A 15 -0.53 -9.96 12.04
C LYS A 15 0.82 -10.27 11.42
N ARG A 16 1.26 -9.49 10.46
CA ARG A 16 2.54 -9.64 9.76
C ARG A 16 3.62 -8.72 10.32
N ASN A 17 3.37 -8.12 11.49
CA ASN A 17 4.31 -7.27 12.22
C ASN A 17 4.60 -5.93 11.57
N PHE A 18 3.70 -5.45 10.72
CA PHE A 18 3.79 -4.08 10.21
C PHE A 18 3.40 -3.09 11.29
N LYS A 19 4.14 -2.00 11.35
CA LYS A 19 3.91 -0.87 12.26
C LYS A 19 3.55 0.37 11.44
N GLY A 20 3.26 1.45 12.14
CA GLY A 20 2.89 2.71 11.53
C GLY A 20 1.41 2.96 11.67
N SER A 21 0.96 4.03 11.05
CA SER A 21 -0.45 4.42 11.05
C SER A 21 -0.88 4.80 9.64
N TYR A 22 -2.17 4.63 9.39
CA TYR A 22 -2.74 4.98 8.11
C TYR A 22 -2.35 6.40 7.70
N PRO A 23 -1.90 6.66 6.47
CA PRO A 23 -1.85 5.74 5.33
C PRO A 23 -0.50 5.05 5.10
N HIS A 24 0.44 5.12 6.04
CA HIS A 24 1.80 4.64 5.86
C HIS A 24 2.16 3.55 6.87
N PHE A 25 2.61 2.42 6.36
CA PHE A 25 2.97 1.27 7.18
C PHE A 25 4.37 0.78 6.81
N ARG A 26 5.03 0.15 7.77
CA ARG A 26 6.39 -0.37 7.58
C ARG A 26 6.64 -1.60 8.44
N LYS A 27 7.57 -2.43 7.98
CA LYS A 27 8.08 -3.58 8.72
C LYS A 27 9.59 -3.65 8.51
N THR A 28 10.37 -3.53 9.57
CA THR A 28 11.83 -3.64 9.51
C THR A 28 12.27 -4.98 10.06
N GLU A 29 13.02 -5.73 9.26
CA GLU A 29 13.49 -7.05 9.62
C GLU A 29 14.80 -7.32 8.87
N ASN A 30 15.83 -7.75 9.59
CA ASN A 30 17.14 -8.08 9.01
C ASN A 30 17.76 -6.94 8.20
N GLY A 31 17.60 -5.70 8.69
CA GLY A 31 18.18 -4.52 8.04
C GLY A 31 17.39 -4.03 6.83
N ILE A 32 16.25 -4.64 6.52
CA ILE A 32 15.41 -4.26 5.38
C ILE A 32 14.08 -3.77 5.90
N THR A 33 13.62 -2.63 5.37
CA THR A 33 12.32 -2.06 5.72
C THR A 33 11.39 -2.21 4.52
N ASN A 34 10.33 -2.99 4.72
CA ASN A 34 9.23 -3.11 3.76
C ASN A 34 8.22 -2.00 4.02
N LEU A 35 7.80 -1.31 2.96
CA LEU A 35 6.95 -0.12 3.04
C LEU A 35 5.67 -0.33 2.27
N LEU A 36 4.57 0.20 2.82
CA LEU A 36 3.26 0.21 2.17
C LEU A 36 2.60 1.57 2.41
N THR A 37 2.07 2.16 1.35
CA THR A 37 1.34 3.42 1.41
C THR A 37 0.05 3.31 0.63
N PHE A 38 -1.05 3.83 1.18
CA PHE A 38 -2.30 4.02 0.45
C PHE A 38 -2.28 5.39 -0.21
N GLN A 39 -2.40 5.41 -1.54
CA GLN A 39 -2.44 6.65 -2.32
C GLN A 39 -3.86 6.83 -2.87
N PHE A 40 -4.59 7.79 -2.33
CA PHE A 40 -5.94 8.07 -2.78
C PHE A 40 -5.93 9.06 -3.94
N ASP A 41 -6.91 8.88 -4.84
CA ASP A 41 -7.16 9.84 -5.91
C ASP A 41 -7.58 11.16 -5.26
N ARG A 42 -6.89 12.24 -5.62
CA ARG A 42 -7.19 13.56 -5.05
C ARG A 42 -8.59 14.06 -5.36
N TYR A 43 -9.22 13.50 -6.40
CA TYR A 43 -10.60 13.81 -6.75
C TYR A 43 -11.60 12.85 -6.12
N GLY A 44 -11.14 11.92 -5.28
CA GLY A 44 -11.98 10.94 -4.62
C GLY A 44 -12.29 9.72 -5.47
N GLY A 45 -12.99 8.77 -4.87
CA GLY A 45 -13.55 7.62 -5.57
C GLY A 45 -12.62 6.42 -5.75
N GLY A 46 -11.33 6.55 -5.48
CA GLY A 46 -10.41 5.44 -5.69
C GLY A 46 -9.06 5.59 -5.03
N PHE A 47 -8.31 4.49 -4.98
CA PHE A 47 -6.96 4.47 -4.42
C PHE A 47 -6.14 3.36 -5.07
N VAL A 48 -4.83 3.47 -4.91
CA VAL A 48 -3.88 2.39 -5.20
C VAL A 48 -3.03 2.15 -3.96
N ILE A 49 -2.35 1.03 -3.95
CA ILE A 49 -1.41 0.68 -2.89
C ILE A 49 -0.01 0.76 -3.49
N GLU A 50 0.88 1.45 -2.80
CA GLU A 50 2.27 1.59 -3.21
C GLU A 50 3.15 0.77 -2.28
N LEU A 51 4.01 -0.06 -2.85
CA LEU A 51 4.96 -0.90 -2.13
C LEU A 51 6.37 -0.49 -2.47
N ALA A 52 7.25 -0.54 -1.48
CA ALA A 52 8.67 -0.33 -1.68
C ALA A 52 9.45 -1.02 -0.57
N ASN A 53 10.76 -1.07 -0.70
CA ASN A 53 11.62 -1.47 0.40
C ASN A 53 12.90 -0.64 0.40
N TRP A 54 13.57 -0.66 1.54
CA TRP A 54 14.78 0.11 1.77
C TRP A 54 15.73 -0.70 2.64
N ASN A 55 16.99 -0.77 2.27
CA ASN A 55 17.96 -1.65 2.94
C ASN A 55 18.95 -0.92 3.85
N GLU A 56 18.65 0.32 4.23
CA GLU A 56 19.51 1.09 5.13
C GLU A 56 18.69 1.63 6.30
N SER A 57 19.37 2.06 7.37
CA SER A 57 18.71 2.60 8.57
C SER A 57 18.32 4.08 8.40
N GLU A 58 18.88 4.74 7.39
CA GLU A 58 18.66 6.16 7.11
C GLU A 58 18.42 6.36 5.63
N PHE A 59 17.79 7.49 5.28
CA PHE A 59 17.64 7.90 3.89
C PHE A 59 17.85 9.39 3.75
N LYS A 60 18.29 9.81 2.56
CA LYS A 60 18.52 11.22 2.24
C LYS A 60 17.36 11.74 1.41
N THR A 61 16.73 12.81 1.87
CA THR A 61 15.67 13.48 1.11
C THR A 61 16.27 14.21 -0.10
N HIS A 62 15.42 14.54 -1.07
CA HIS A 62 15.90 15.26 -2.26
C HIS A 62 16.41 16.66 -1.95
N TRP A 63 16.07 17.24 -0.78
CA TRP A 63 16.60 18.52 -0.34
C TRP A 63 17.81 18.37 0.58
N GLY A 64 18.35 17.15 0.74
CA GLY A 64 19.63 16.90 1.41
C GLY A 64 19.55 16.55 2.89
N GLU A 65 18.37 16.50 3.49
CA GLU A 65 18.19 16.13 4.89
C GLU A 65 18.32 14.61 5.06
N ILE A 66 19.05 14.18 6.10
CA ILE A 66 19.18 12.76 6.43
C ILE A 66 18.18 12.42 7.54
N ASN A 67 17.29 11.47 7.28
CA ASN A 67 16.26 11.02 8.21
C ASN A 67 16.37 9.55 8.51
N PRO A 68 15.93 9.11 9.72
CA PRO A 68 15.85 7.68 10.01
C PRO A 68 14.78 7.03 9.15
N VAL A 69 14.94 5.73 8.88
CA VAL A 69 14.05 4.98 8.00
C VAL A 69 12.59 4.95 8.49
N ASN A 70 12.34 5.15 9.79
CA ASN A 70 10.98 5.19 10.30
C ASN A 70 10.16 6.40 9.81
N LYS A 71 10.81 7.35 9.15
CA LYS A 71 10.13 8.49 8.50
C LYS A 71 9.95 8.29 7.00
N LEU A 72 10.49 7.21 6.44
CA LEU A 72 10.38 6.92 5.02
C LEU A 72 9.02 6.28 4.71
N THR A 73 8.41 6.68 3.60
CA THR A 73 7.19 6.07 3.09
C THR A 73 7.42 5.50 1.70
N ALA A 74 6.59 4.56 1.28
CA ALA A 74 6.68 4.02 -0.07
C ALA A 74 6.53 5.10 -1.13
N HIS A 75 5.71 6.11 -0.85
CA HIS A 75 5.48 7.21 -1.78
C HIS A 75 6.73 8.06 -2.03
N ASP A 76 7.68 8.07 -1.08
CA ASP A 76 8.92 8.84 -1.21
C ASP A 76 9.91 8.22 -2.20
N LEU A 77 9.72 6.96 -2.56
CA LEU A 77 10.68 6.22 -3.39
C LEU A 77 10.21 6.16 -4.85
N ASN A 78 11.15 6.38 -5.78
CA ASN A 78 10.86 6.40 -7.21
C ASN A 78 10.61 5.00 -7.78
N ASN A 79 11.17 3.96 -7.16
CA ASN A 79 11.05 2.59 -7.63
C ASN A 79 9.90 1.82 -6.97
N ARG A 80 8.95 2.54 -6.39
CA ARG A 80 7.79 1.90 -5.76
C ARG A 80 6.95 1.15 -6.79
N GLN A 81 6.38 0.02 -6.36
CA GLN A 81 5.46 -0.79 -7.16
C GLN A 81 4.04 -0.50 -6.71
N ARG A 82 3.16 -0.16 -7.66
CA ARG A 82 1.74 0.01 -7.38
C ARG A 82 1.00 -1.30 -7.54
N ILE A 83 0.03 -1.52 -6.66
CA ILE A 83 -0.87 -2.69 -6.70
C ILE A 83 -2.26 -2.21 -7.05
N TYR A 84 -2.82 -2.81 -8.09
CA TYR A 84 -4.18 -2.57 -8.58
C TYR A 84 -5.05 -3.79 -8.28
N PRO A 85 -6.39 -3.67 -8.34
CA PRO A 85 -7.27 -4.81 -8.00
C PRO A 85 -6.99 -6.06 -8.81
N ASN A 86 -6.62 -5.93 -10.08
CA ASN A 86 -6.49 -7.05 -11.00
C ASN A 86 -5.13 -7.14 -11.69
N SER A 87 -4.22 -6.21 -11.41
CA SER A 87 -2.94 -6.16 -12.13
C SER A 87 -1.89 -5.41 -11.33
N LEU A 88 -0.66 -5.38 -11.87
CA LEU A 88 0.45 -4.60 -11.35
C LEU A 88 0.74 -3.37 -12.23
N THR A 89 -0.07 -3.15 -13.27
CA THR A 89 0.10 -2.02 -14.18
C THR A 89 -1.22 -1.26 -14.35
N GLU A 90 -1.12 0.05 -14.49
CA GLU A 90 -2.28 0.89 -14.76
C GLU A 90 -2.67 0.77 -16.23
N GLN A 91 -3.80 0.12 -16.52
CA GLN A 91 -4.20 -0.20 -17.88
C GLN A 91 -5.18 0.81 -18.47
N ASN A 92 -6.08 1.34 -17.67
CA ASN A 92 -7.12 2.27 -18.11
C ASN A 92 -7.14 3.52 -17.23
N GLY A 93 -5.95 4.08 -16.96
CA GLY A 93 -5.84 5.23 -16.09
C GLY A 93 -6.42 4.91 -14.70
N LYS A 94 -7.05 5.89 -14.08
CA LYS A 94 -7.61 5.73 -12.73
C LYS A 94 -8.78 4.78 -12.64
N GLN A 95 -9.32 4.31 -13.75
CA GLN A 95 -10.35 3.27 -13.75
C GLN A 95 -9.81 1.92 -13.31
N SER A 96 -8.50 1.69 -13.45
CA SER A 96 -7.84 0.46 -12.99
C SER A 96 -7.59 0.45 -11.47
N TRP A 97 -7.74 1.57 -10.79
CA TRP A 97 -7.54 1.69 -9.35
C TRP A 97 -8.61 0.93 -8.57
N PHE A 98 -8.40 0.74 -7.27
CA PHE A 98 -9.46 0.28 -6.39
C PHE A 98 -10.52 1.39 -6.34
N ARG A 99 -11.72 1.12 -6.93
CA ARG A 99 -12.77 2.13 -7.03
C ARG A 99 -13.94 1.81 -6.12
N TYR A 100 -14.43 2.81 -5.38
CA TYR A 100 -15.62 2.69 -4.54
C TYR A 100 -16.74 3.64 -4.98
N ASP A 101 -16.58 4.30 -6.13
CA ASP A 101 -17.58 5.20 -6.70
C ASP A 101 -18.40 4.55 -7.82
N GLN A 102 -18.20 3.26 -8.10
CA GLN A 102 -18.89 2.56 -9.17
C GLN A 102 -20.22 1.98 -8.67
N ARG A 103 -21.27 2.13 -9.50
CA ARG A 103 -22.63 1.69 -9.15
C ARG A 103 -22.76 0.18 -8.97
N LYS A 104 -21.97 -0.62 -9.64
CA LYS A 104 -22.05 -2.08 -9.57
C LYS A 104 -21.76 -2.65 -8.18
N PHE A 105 -21.25 -1.83 -7.26
CA PHE A 105 -21.03 -2.24 -5.89
C PHE A 105 -22.23 -2.00 -4.97
N LEU A 106 -23.38 -1.55 -5.51
CA LEU A 106 -24.54 -1.18 -4.71
C LEU A 106 -25.48 -2.36 -4.39
N SER A 107 -25.19 -3.56 -4.86
CA SER A 107 -26.18 -4.64 -4.80
C SER A 107 -26.41 -5.21 -3.40
N PHE A 108 -25.41 -5.67 -2.69
CA PHE A 108 -25.57 -6.26 -1.35
C PHE A 108 -24.37 -5.96 -0.47
N GLY A 109 -24.67 -5.57 0.78
CA GLY A 109 -23.66 -5.34 1.78
C GLY A 109 -22.91 -4.02 1.59
N ASN A 110 -21.96 -3.78 2.47
CA ASN A 110 -21.16 -2.55 2.47
C ASN A 110 -20.12 -2.62 1.35
N LYS A 111 -20.23 -1.73 0.36
CA LYS A 111 -19.31 -1.68 -0.77
C LYS A 111 -17.86 -1.41 -0.34
N TYR A 112 -17.67 -0.63 0.71
CA TYR A 112 -16.34 -0.31 1.21
C TYR A 112 -15.68 -1.52 1.85
N ASP A 113 -16.44 -2.29 2.62
CA ASP A 113 -15.94 -3.52 3.22
C ASP A 113 -15.60 -4.56 2.16
N LYS A 114 -16.42 -4.66 1.11
CA LYS A 114 -16.13 -5.58 -0.01
C LYS A 114 -14.83 -5.21 -0.70
N LEU A 115 -14.59 -3.92 -0.91
CA LEU A 115 -13.36 -3.47 -1.54
C LEU A 115 -12.15 -3.70 -0.64
N ALA A 116 -12.29 -3.47 0.67
CA ALA A 116 -11.22 -3.74 1.62
C ALA A 116 -10.85 -5.24 1.63
N LYS A 117 -11.83 -6.14 1.48
CA LYS A 117 -11.56 -7.57 1.35
C LYS A 117 -10.79 -7.90 0.07
N LYS A 118 -11.05 -7.18 -1.02
CA LYS A 118 -10.27 -7.34 -2.25
C LYS A 118 -8.81 -6.93 -2.03
N VAL A 119 -8.57 -5.93 -1.19
CA VAL A 119 -7.20 -5.55 -0.83
C VAL A 119 -6.53 -6.71 -0.08
N VAL A 120 -7.24 -7.34 0.86
CA VAL A 120 -6.71 -8.52 1.57
C VAL A 120 -6.33 -9.62 0.58
N ASP A 121 -7.14 -9.84 -0.46
CA ASP A 121 -6.86 -10.87 -1.46
C ASP A 121 -5.56 -10.62 -2.24
N ARG A 122 -5.05 -9.39 -2.23
CA ARG A 122 -3.80 -9.06 -2.90
C ARG A 122 -2.56 -9.20 -2.00
N ILE A 123 -2.74 -9.60 -0.75
CA ILE A 123 -1.65 -9.58 0.21
C ILE A 123 -0.51 -10.55 -0.14
N THR A 124 -0.83 -11.68 -0.77
CA THR A 124 0.18 -12.63 -1.23
C THR A 124 1.10 -12.00 -2.28
N ILE A 125 0.54 -11.21 -3.18
CA ILE A 125 1.32 -10.50 -4.20
C ILE A 125 2.22 -9.47 -3.54
N MET A 126 1.74 -8.78 -2.51
CA MET A 126 2.54 -7.82 -1.76
C MET A 126 3.73 -8.51 -1.07
N GLU A 127 3.47 -9.64 -0.43
CA GLU A 127 4.51 -10.41 0.24
C GLU A 127 5.56 -10.92 -0.77
N ASN A 128 5.12 -11.37 -1.93
CA ASN A 128 6.03 -11.80 -2.99
C ASN A 128 6.90 -10.65 -3.49
N TYR A 129 6.34 -9.47 -3.64
CA TYR A 129 7.10 -8.29 -4.04
C TYR A 129 8.23 -8.02 -3.05
N TRP A 130 7.89 -7.92 -1.76
CA TRP A 130 8.89 -7.62 -0.74
C TRP A 130 9.97 -8.70 -0.66
N SER A 131 9.61 -9.95 -0.86
CA SER A 131 10.57 -11.06 -0.84
C SER A 131 11.54 -11.01 -2.01
N GLN A 132 11.09 -10.61 -3.19
CA GLN A 132 11.92 -10.54 -4.39
C GLN A 132 12.92 -9.39 -4.33
N GLU A 133 12.49 -8.24 -3.83
CA GLU A 133 13.35 -7.04 -3.75
C GLU A 133 14.48 -7.21 -2.73
N VAL A 134 14.33 -8.11 -1.78
CA VAL A 134 15.32 -8.36 -0.73
C VAL A 134 16.56 -9.06 -1.29
N THR A 135 16.45 -9.73 -2.43
CA THR A 135 17.57 -10.54 -2.99
C THR A 135 18.59 -9.72 -3.76
N ASP A 136 18.34 -8.47 -3.99
CA ASP A 136 19.31 -7.59 -4.63
C ASP A 136 20.35 -7.11 -3.61
#